data_d14112db90135927af9094f0442d5908
#
_entry.id   d14112db90135927af9094f0442d5908
#
_cell.length_a   1.000
_cell.length_b   1.000
_cell.length_c   1.000
_cell.angle_alpha   90.00
_cell.angle_beta   90.00
_cell.angle_gamma   90.00
#
_symmetry.space_group_name_H-M   'P 1'
#
loop_
_entity.id
_entity.type
_entity.pdbx_description
1 polymer ?
#
loop_
_entity_poly.entity_id
_entity_poly.type
_entity_poly.pdbx_seq_one_letter_code
_entity_poly.pdbx_strand_id
1 'polypeptide(L)'
;MIGHDEQADQLAALREEVAQLRQAVASHALVDQAIGVVITAGGLRPEQGWEVLKQVSQHTNVKLREVARWVVLWPSGGRFPDDIRRALSAAVARARDAEHAAASAPESAGQAMRCGPVG
;
A
#
# COMPACT_ATOMS: atom_id res chain seq x y z
N MET A 1 -1.55 -49.39 1.78
CA MET A 1 -2.20 -48.30 1.80
C MET A 1 -1.48 -47.03 1.75
N ILE A 2 -0.42 -47.02 1.07
CA ILE A 2 0.36 -45.81 0.93
C ILE A 2 -0.42 -44.76 0.19
N GLY A 3 -1.15 -45.15 -0.84
CA GLY A 3 -1.86 -44.19 -1.62
C GLY A 3 -2.90 -43.40 -0.82
N HIS A 4 -3.46 -44.06 0.19
CA HIS A 4 -4.45 -43.41 1.02
C HIS A 4 -3.82 -42.27 1.82
N ASP A 5 -2.64 -42.48 2.38
CA ASP A 5 -1.94 -41.46 3.12
C ASP A 5 -1.48 -40.33 2.21
N GLU A 6 -1.05 -40.68 1.01
CA GLU A 6 -0.65 -39.65 0.06
C GLU A 6 -1.81 -38.76 -0.32
N GLN A 7 -3.00 -39.30 -0.50
CA GLN A 7 -4.15 -38.49 -0.83
C GLN A 7 -4.51 -37.53 0.31
N ALA A 8 -4.40 -38.02 1.54
CA ALA A 8 -4.68 -37.14 2.68
C ALA A 8 -3.67 -36.03 2.76
N ASP A 9 -2.40 -36.32 2.52
CA ASP A 9 -1.37 -35.30 2.54
C ASP A 9 -1.56 -34.28 1.43
N GLN A 10 -1.93 -34.73 0.24
CA GLN A 10 -2.17 -33.86 -0.87
C GLN A 10 -3.35 -32.95 -0.60
N LEU A 11 -4.41 -33.48 -0.01
CA LEU A 11 -5.58 -32.68 0.31
C LEU A 11 -5.25 -31.61 1.35
N ALA A 12 -4.47 -31.99 2.36
CA ALA A 12 -4.07 -31.02 3.37
C ALA A 12 -3.21 -29.91 2.77
N ALA A 13 -2.30 -30.27 1.86
CA ALA A 13 -1.45 -29.30 1.21
C ALA A 13 -2.28 -28.37 0.34
N LEU A 14 -3.28 -28.88 -0.38
CA LEU A 14 -4.14 -28.04 -1.19
C LEU A 14 -4.96 -27.09 -0.33
N ARG A 15 -5.46 -27.55 0.80
CA ARG A 15 -6.21 -26.67 1.69
C ARG A 15 -5.34 -25.57 2.23
N GLU A 16 -4.10 -25.87 2.55
CA GLU A 16 -3.18 -24.87 3.03
C GLU A 16 -2.86 -23.85 1.94
N GLU A 17 -2.68 -24.32 0.71
CA GLU A 17 -2.46 -23.43 -0.42
C GLU A 17 -3.64 -22.50 -0.64
N VAL A 18 -4.86 -23.00 -0.58
CA VAL A 18 -6.04 -22.19 -0.75
C VAL A 18 -6.13 -21.15 0.36
N ALA A 19 -5.83 -21.52 1.59
CA ALA A 19 -5.86 -20.58 2.70
C ALA A 19 -4.83 -19.48 2.51
N GLN A 20 -3.64 -19.83 2.04
CA GLN A 20 -2.60 -18.83 1.78
C GLN A 20 -3.00 -17.90 0.66
N LEU A 21 -3.61 -18.42 -0.40
CA LEU A 21 -4.07 -17.58 -1.50
C LEU A 21 -5.17 -16.63 -1.06
N ARG A 22 -6.09 -17.13 -0.26
CA ARG A 22 -7.15 -16.26 0.26
C ARG A 22 -6.59 -15.16 1.14
N GLN A 23 -5.60 -15.48 1.94
CA GLN A 23 -4.97 -14.48 2.77
C GLN A 23 -4.23 -13.44 1.94
N ALA A 24 -3.56 -13.88 0.87
CA ALA A 24 -2.88 -12.95 -0.02
C ALA A 24 -3.86 -12.00 -0.70
N VAL A 25 -5.00 -12.54 -1.16
CA VAL A 25 -6.02 -11.71 -1.79
C VAL A 25 -6.59 -10.70 -0.78
N ALA A 26 -6.88 -11.14 0.43
CA ALA A 26 -7.40 -10.25 1.46
C ALA A 26 -6.39 -9.16 1.80
N SER A 27 -5.11 -9.51 1.86
CA SER A 27 -4.07 -8.52 2.14
C SER A 27 -3.95 -7.51 1.01
N HIS A 28 -4.05 -7.95 -0.23
CA HIS A 28 -4.05 -7.05 -1.37
C HIS A 28 -5.22 -6.09 -1.32
N ALA A 29 -6.41 -6.61 -1.04
CA ALA A 29 -7.59 -5.76 -0.95
C ALA A 29 -7.45 -4.72 0.15
N LEU A 30 -6.91 -5.13 1.29
CA LEU A 30 -6.71 -4.22 2.41
C LEU A 30 -5.70 -3.12 2.06
N VAL A 31 -4.61 -3.49 1.41
CA VAL A 31 -3.60 -2.53 0.99
C VAL A 31 -4.19 -1.57 -0.04
N ASP A 32 -4.98 -2.07 -0.98
CA ASP A 32 -5.62 -1.21 -1.98
C ASP A 32 -6.56 -0.22 -1.32
N GLN A 33 -7.33 -0.66 -0.33
CA GLN A 33 -8.19 0.26 0.42
C GLN A 33 -7.38 1.32 1.15
N ALA A 34 -6.27 0.90 1.75
CA ALA A 34 -5.42 1.84 2.46
C ALA A 34 -4.81 2.87 1.51
N ILE A 35 -4.41 2.43 0.32
CA ILE A 35 -3.91 3.35 -0.70
C ILE A 35 -4.99 4.38 -1.02
N GLY A 36 -6.24 3.95 -1.19
CA GLY A 36 -7.33 4.86 -1.45
C GLY A 36 -7.51 5.89 -0.35
N VAL A 37 -7.41 5.47 0.91
CA VAL A 37 -7.53 6.40 2.02
C VAL A 37 -6.40 7.42 1.99
N VAL A 38 -5.17 6.95 1.79
CA VAL A 38 -4.00 7.83 1.81
C VAL A 38 -4.05 8.86 0.67
N ILE A 39 -4.38 8.42 -0.54
CA ILE A 39 -4.39 9.35 -1.67
C ILE A 39 -5.53 10.35 -1.54
N THR A 40 -6.65 9.95 -0.96
CA THR A 40 -7.76 10.86 -0.76
C THR A 40 -7.44 11.87 0.33
N ALA A 41 -6.94 11.40 1.46
CA ALA A 41 -6.64 12.28 2.59
C ALA A 41 -5.45 13.18 2.31
N GLY A 42 -4.46 12.69 1.56
CA GLY A 42 -3.25 13.42 1.30
C GLY A 42 -3.22 14.19 -0.01
N GLY A 43 -4.20 13.97 -0.88
CA GLY A 43 -4.18 14.60 -2.19
C GLY A 43 -3.06 14.05 -3.06
N LEU A 44 -2.85 12.74 -3.02
CA LEU A 44 -1.72 12.12 -3.70
C LEU A 44 -2.20 11.30 -4.88
N ARG A 45 -1.26 10.88 -5.71
CA ARG A 45 -1.54 9.95 -6.79
C ARG A 45 -1.43 8.51 -6.29
N PRO A 46 -2.04 7.54 -6.99
CA PRO A 46 -2.03 6.15 -6.51
C PRO A 46 -0.63 5.59 -6.26
N GLU A 47 0.31 5.86 -7.13
CA GLU A 47 1.66 5.34 -6.94
C GLU A 47 2.34 5.98 -5.73
N GLN A 48 1.97 7.21 -5.40
CA GLN A 48 2.49 7.86 -4.20
C GLN A 48 1.89 7.24 -2.95
N GLY A 49 0.60 6.86 -3.01
CA GLY A 49 -0.02 6.19 -1.89
C GLY A 49 0.66 4.88 -1.54
N TRP A 50 1.02 4.10 -2.55
CA TRP A 50 1.74 2.86 -2.35
C TRP A 50 3.10 3.13 -1.68
N GLU A 51 3.83 4.13 -2.20
CA GLU A 51 5.14 4.47 -1.64
C GLU A 51 5.03 4.93 -0.20
N VAL A 52 4.00 5.70 0.12
CA VAL A 52 3.79 6.16 1.48
C VAL A 52 3.61 4.96 2.42
N LEU A 53 2.78 4.02 2.05
CA LEU A 53 2.56 2.85 2.90
C LEU A 53 3.84 2.04 3.07
N LYS A 54 4.61 1.88 2.00
CA LYS A 54 5.87 1.16 2.08
C LYS A 54 6.84 1.87 3.02
N GLN A 55 6.95 3.17 2.91
CA GLN A 55 7.84 3.93 3.75
C GLN A 55 7.46 3.83 5.22
N VAL A 56 6.17 3.90 5.53
CA VAL A 56 5.73 3.77 6.90
C VAL A 56 6.08 2.37 7.44
N SER A 57 5.84 1.34 6.63
CA SER A 57 6.16 -0.02 7.04
C SER A 57 7.65 -0.18 7.31
N GLN A 58 8.49 0.37 6.44
CA GLN A 58 9.93 0.25 6.60
C GLN A 58 10.44 1.07 7.78
N HIS A 59 9.88 2.23 7.98
CA HIS A 59 10.34 3.13 9.04
C HIS A 59 9.94 2.64 10.44
N THR A 60 8.74 2.11 10.57
CA THR A 60 8.24 1.66 11.86
C THR A 60 8.53 0.18 12.11
N ASN A 61 8.99 -0.53 11.09
CA ASN A 61 9.24 -1.97 11.19
C ASN A 61 7.96 -2.75 11.47
N VAL A 62 6.83 -2.21 11.08
CA VAL A 62 5.53 -2.84 11.20
C VAL A 62 5.15 -3.41 9.84
N LYS A 63 4.56 -4.58 9.82
CA LYS A 63 4.20 -5.23 8.56
C LYS A 63 3.24 -4.36 7.75
N LEU A 64 3.42 -4.37 6.45
CA LEU A 64 2.64 -3.54 5.56
C LEU A 64 1.14 -3.73 5.75
N ARG A 65 0.68 -4.97 5.92
CA ARG A 65 -0.74 -5.21 6.09
C ARG A 65 -1.26 -4.66 7.42
N GLU A 66 -0.40 -4.59 8.43
CA GLU A 66 -0.80 -3.99 9.70
C GLU A 66 -0.92 -2.48 9.57
N VAL A 67 0.02 -1.87 8.86
CA VAL A 67 -0.07 -0.44 8.56
C VAL A 67 -1.35 -0.17 7.79
N ALA A 68 -1.63 -0.98 6.78
CA ALA A 68 -2.83 -0.81 5.97
C ALA A 68 -4.09 -0.92 6.82
N ARG A 69 -4.11 -1.86 7.77
CA ARG A 69 -5.27 -2.01 8.64
C ARG A 69 -5.52 -0.75 9.46
N TRP A 70 -4.47 -0.17 10.03
CA TRP A 70 -4.62 1.06 10.78
C TRP A 70 -5.14 2.19 9.90
N VAL A 71 -4.60 2.29 8.68
CA VAL A 71 -5.00 3.36 7.77
C VAL A 71 -6.47 3.23 7.39
N VAL A 72 -6.92 2.01 7.10
CA VAL A 72 -8.32 1.80 6.71
C VAL A 72 -9.27 2.12 7.85
N LEU A 73 -8.88 1.82 9.09
CA LEU A 73 -9.74 2.07 10.25
C LEU A 73 -9.75 3.53 10.68
N TRP A 74 -8.79 4.30 10.24
CA TRP A 74 -8.63 5.67 10.69
C TRP A 74 -9.85 6.57 10.40
N PRO A 75 -10.44 6.55 9.19
CA PRO A 75 -11.58 7.45 8.93
C PRO A 75 -12.79 7.16 9.80
N SER A 76 -12.92 5.97 10.35
CA SER A 76 -14.05 5.66 11.23
C SER A 76 -13.74 5.95 12.68
N GLY A 77 -12.70 6.74 12.95
CA GLY A 77 -12.40 7.12 14.33
C GLY A 77 -11.42 6.21 15.02
N GLY A 78 -10.77 5.33 14.31
CA GLY A 78 -9.79 4.44 14.92
C GLY A 78 -8.57 5.21 15.40
N ARG A 79 -7.91 4.66 16.40
CA ARG A 79 -6.71 5.26 16.91
C ARG A 79 -5.51 4.72 16.18
N PHE A 80 -4.55 5.59 15.93
CA PHE A 80 -3.27 5.19 15.38
C PHE A 80 -2.25 5.09 16.50
N PRO A 81 -1.37 4.09 16.48
CA PRO A 81 -0.15 4.19 17.28
C PRO A 81 0.64 5.43 16.88
N ASP A 82 1.26 6.08 17.87
CA ASP A 82 1.91 7.36 17.62
C ASP A 82 3.04 7.27 16.61
N ASP A 83 3.81 6.20 16.64
CA ASP A 83 4.91 6.04 15.70
C ASP A 83 4.41 5.87 14.27
N ILE A 84 3.31 5.12 14.08
CA ILE A 84 2.73 4.95 12.76
C ILE A 84 2.17 6.29 12.28
N ARG A 85 1.50 7.03 13.14
CA ARG A 85 0.92 8.30 12.75
C ARG A 85 2.00 9.28 12.34
N ARG A 86 3.09 9.36 13.10
CA ARG A 86 4.18 10.26 12.75
C ARG A 86 4.86 9.87 11.46
N ALA A 87 5.10 8.58 11.27
CA ALA A 87 5.73 8.10 10.05
C ALA A 87 4.82 8.36 8.84
N LEU A 88 3.52 8.15 9.02
CA LEU A 88 2.56 8.39 7.94
C LEU A 88 2.51 9.88 7.57
N SER A 89 2.44 10.76 8.56
CA SER A 89 2.42 12.20 8.31
C SER A 89 3.69 12.65 7.59
N ALA A 90 4.84 12.15 8.02
CA ALA A 90 6.09 12.51 7.38
C ALA A 90 6.16 11.98 5.94
N ALA A 91 5.71 10.76 5.71
CA ALA A 91 5.75 10.18 4.37
C ALA A 91 4.79 10.92 3.43
N VAL A 92 3.61 11.28 3.91
CA VAL A 92 2.65 12.03 3.10
C VAL A 92 3.22 13.41 2.78
N ALA A 93 3.83 14.06 3.75
CA ALA A 93 4.43 15.38 3.53
C ALA A 93 5.53 15.31 2.47
N ARG A 94 6.37 14.30 2.54
CA ARG A 94 7.43 14.11 1.54
C ARG A 94 6.86 13.88 0.16
N ALA A 95 5.80 13.07 0.06
CA ALA A 95 5.18 12.79 -1.22
C ALA A 95 4.55 14.04 -1.81
N ARG A 96 3.89 14.85 -0.98
CA ARG A 96 3.30 16.10 -1.45
C ARG A 96 4.36 17.09 -1.88
N ASP A 97 5.46 17.16 -1.15
CA ASP A 97 6.57 18.03 -1.53
C ASP A 97 7.18 17.61 -2.86
N ALA A 98 7.33 16.32 -3.07
CA ALA A 98 7.87 15.82 -4.33
C ALA A 98 6.94 16.14 -5.48
N GLU A 99 5.63 16.00 -5.26
CA GLU A 99 4.66 16.33 -6.29
C GLU A 99 4.67 17.82 -6.59
N HIS A 100 4.76 18.64 -5.56
CA HIS A 100 4.80 20.08 -5.74
C HIS A 100 6.06 20.51 -6.47
N ALA A 101 7.19 19.93 -6.12
CA ALA A 101 8.44 20.24 -6.79
C ALA A 101 8.40 19.83 -8.26
N ALA A 102 7.82 18.68 -8.54
CA ALA A 102 7.70 18.24 -9.93
C ALA A 102 6.78 19.17 -10.71
N ALA A 103 5.69 19.62 -10.09
CA ALA A 103 4.77 20.51 -10.75
C ALA A 103 5.38 21.86 -11.03
N SER A 104 6.31 22.31 -10.20
CA SER A 104 6.94 23.61 -10.44
C SER A 104 8.24 23.51 -11.17
N ALA A 105 8.64 22.36 -11.63
CA ALA A 105 9.90 22.25 -12.31
C ALA A 105 9.85 22.96 -13.64
N PRO A 106 10.85 23.74 -13.88
CA PRO A 106 10.81 24.52 -15.11
C PRO A 106 10.92 23.71 -16.33
N GLU A 107 11.36 22.85 -16.38
CA GLU A 107 11.46 22.09 -17.41
C GLU A 107 10.50 21.72 -17.90
N SER A 108 9.79 21.89 -17.26
CA SER A 108 8.72 21.64 -17.79
C SER A 108 8.92 21.73 -19.10
N ALA A 109 9.73 22.35 -19.35
CA ALA A 109 10.03 22.38 -20.56
C ALA A 109 10.03 21.09 -21.11
N GLY A 110 10.75 20.48 -20.74
CA GLY A 110 10.95 19.34 -21.36
C GLY A 110 9.83 18.62 -21.49
N GLN A 111 9.15 18.67 -20.83
CA GLN A 111 8.23 17.85 -20.87
C GLN A 111 7.20 18.21 -21.56
N ALA A 112 7.13 19.17 -21.64
CA ALA A 112 6.09 19.52 -22.36
C ALA A 112 5.98 18.77 -23.52
N MET A 113 6.72 18.53 -24.04
CA MET A 113 6.61 17.89 -25.05
C MET A 113 6.28 16.69 -25.02
N ARG A 114 6.45 16.27 -24.38
CA ARG A 114 6.15 15.12 -24.41
C ARG A 114 5.01 14.89 -24.21
N CYS A 115 4.58 15.41 -24.00
CA CYS A 115 3.55 15.17 -23.93
C CYS A 115 2.84 15.45 -24.67
N GLY A 116 3.27 15.84 -24.95
CA GLY A 116 2.71 16.20 -25.68
C GLY A 116 1.97 15.58 -26.29
N PRO A 117 1.82 15.32 -26.51
CA PRO A 117 0.94 14.94 -27.06
C PRO A 117 0.42 13.97 -26.55
N VAL A 118 0.58 13.95 -26.19
CA VAL A 118 0.23 13.19 -25.84
C VAL A 118 -0.23 13.28 -25.24
N GLY A 119 -0.26 13.66 -25.10
CA GLY A 119 -0.69 13.95 -24.72
C GLY A 119 -0.81 13.96 -24.30
#